data_7170cdaf2d397f371509cff8c29025ee
#
_entry.id   7170cdaf2d397f371509cff8c29025ee
#
_cell.length_a   1.000
_cell.length_b   1.000
_cell.length_c   1.000
_cell.angle_alpha   90.00
_cell.angle_beta   90.00
_cell.angle_gamma   90.00
#
_symmetry.space_group_name_H-M   'P 1'
#
loop_
_entity.id
_entity.type
_entity.pdbx_description
1 polymer ?
#
loop_
_entity_poly.entity_id
_entity_poly.type
_entity_poly.pdbx_seq_one_letter_code
_entity_poly.pdbx_strand_id
1 'polypeptide(L)'
;GIPLGAVLGTYGVERWRITWTGQAAHAGSTPMGKRRDALAGAAKLALEIREIAARVGNGAVCTSGGVICEPGSVTSVVETAEQLRDQRHLDAASLAELLRQAQEASERFAQEENIEVDWERIWNIEPILFDPGLIDLCDAACREVAGVSHRLPSGPLHDAAEVARAGVPTVMMFVQSLRGLSHTKLEDTHEEHLELSVAALDRLADSTRARAHHHDHPFGVRISDVVEEVILSAGQRRETVHRLLHDVRTLAVEGIRCLAGLEEHIG
;
A
#
# COMPACT_ATOMS: atom_id res chain seq x y z
N GLY A 1 -9.30 10.27 -14.60
CA GLY A 1 -10.58 10.73 -14.36
C GLY A 1 -11.64 9.69 -13.97
N ILE A 2 -11.35 8.72 -13.08
CA ILE A 2 -12.36 7.83 -12.49
C ILE A 2 -12.54 8.28 -11.06
N PRO A 3 -13.76 8.71 -10.64
CA PRO A 3 -13.97 9.33 -9.32
C PRO A 3 -13.85 8.34 -8.16
N LEU A 4 -14.30 7.09 -8.33
CA LEU A 4 -14.35 6.08 -7.28
C LEU A 4 -13.71 4.77 -7.73
N GLY A 5 -13.16 4.02 -6.76
CA GLY A 5 -12.61 2.70 -7.02
C GLY A 5 -12.76 1.74 -5.85
N ALA A 6 -13.02 0.46 -6.15
CA ALA A 6 -13.06 -0.61 -5.16
C ALA A 6 -11.66 -1.17 -4.92
N VAL A 7 -11.25 -1.28 -3.67
CA VAL A 7 -9.89 -1.72 -3.30
C VAL A 7 -9.85 -3.23 -3.15
N LEU A 8 -8.89 -3.86 -3.83
CA LEU A 8 -8.71 -5.32 -3.83
C LEU A 8 -8.03 -5.86 -2.56
N GLY A 9 -7.30 -4.99 -1.86
CA GLY A 9 -6.48 -5.32 -0.70
C GLY A 9 -5.29 -4.39 -0.60
N THR A 10 -4.47 -4.58 0.42
CA THR A 10 -3.23 -3.83 0.61
C THR A 10 -2.03 -4.64 0.16
N TYR A 11 -1.05 -3.97 -0.42
CA TYR A 11 0.19 -4.61 -0.84
C TYR A 11 0.90 -5.29 0.34
N GLY A 12 1.46 -6.46 0.08
CA GLY A 12 2.59 -6.96 0.86
C GLY A 12 3.78 -6.03 0.67
N VAL A 13 4.52 -5.84 1.74
CA VAL A 13 5.69 -4.95 1.77
C VAL A 13 6.86 -5.68 2.39
N GLU A 14 8.01 -5.58 1.75
CA GLU A 14 9.27 -6.03 2.33
C GLU A 14 10.28 -4.90 2.31
N ARG A 15 10.98 -4.72 3.42
CA ARG A 15 12.06 -3.73 3.56
C ARG A 15 13.36 -4.42 3.88
N TRP A 16 14.39 -4.04 3.14
CA TRP A 16 15.70 -4.66 3.19
C TRP A 16 16.78 -3.62 3.38
N ARG A 17 17.77 -3.97 4.20
CA ARG A 17 19.09 -3.35 4.25
C ARG A 17 20.03 -4.22 3.44
N ILE A 18 20.74 -3.62 2.49
CA ILE A 18 21.72 -4.30 1.63
C ILE A 18 23.06 -3.67 1.91
N THR A 19 23.98 -4.46 2.44
CA THR A 19 25.34 -4.01 2.75
C THR A 19 26.29 -4.46 1.65
N TRP A 20 26.95 -3.50 1.02
CA TRP A 20 27.98 -3.72 0.02
C TRP A 20 29.31 -3.47 0.66
N THR A 21 30.28 -4.39 0.52
CA THR A 21 31.60 -4.29 1.12
C THR A 21 32.69 -4.41 0.07
N GLY A 22 33.43 -3.35 -0.11
CA GLY A 22 34.54 -3.24 -1.02
C GLY A 22 35.83 -2.93 -0.31
N GLN A 23 36.57 -1.88 -0.75
CA GLN A 23 37.81 -1.46 -0.16
C GLN A 23 38.05 0.03 -0.36
N ALA A 24 38.28 0.75 0.73
CA ALA A 24 38.74 2.14 0.66
C ALA A 24 40.07 2.25 -0.08
N ALA A 25 40.16 3.21 -0.97
CA ALA A 25 41.38 3.46 -1.75
C ALA A 25 41.44 4.93 -2.18
N HIS A 26 42.61 5.45 -2.49
CA HIS A 26 42.77 6.82 -2.92
C HIS A 26 42.16 7.05 -4.32
N ALA A 27 41.25 8.00 -4.43
CA ALA A 27 40.49 8.24 -5.67
C ALA A 27 41.35 8.62 -6.87
N GLY A 28 42.48 9.32 -6.66
CA GLY A 28 43.34 9.79 -7.73
C GLY A 28 44.48 8.82 -8.13
N SER A 29 44.92 7.93 -7.22
CA SER A 29 46.05 7.03 -7.48
C SER A 29 45.65 5.57 -7.73
N THR A 30 44.38 5.17 -7.46
CA THR A 30 43.94 3.80 -7.65
C THR A 30 43.34 3.63 -9.06
N PRO A 31 43.96 2.82 -9.94
CA PRO A 31 43.44 2.57 -11.28
C PRO A 31 42.02 2.02 -11.26
N MET A 32 41.18 2.39 -12.23
CA MET A 32 39.77 1.97 -12.30
C MET A 32 39.58 0.45 -12.18
N GLY A 33 40.36 -0.35 -12.92
CA GLY A 33 40.28 -1.81 -12.91
C GLY A 33 40.82 -2.50 -11.64
N LYS A 34 41.29 -1.72 -10.63
CA LYS A 34 41.74 -2.22 -9.32
C LYS A 34 40.83 -1.81 -8.17
N ARG A 35 39.82 -1.03 -8.46
CA ARG A 35 38.84 -0.59 -7.44
C ARG A 35 37.93 -1.73 -7.04
N ARG A 36 37.59 -1.70 -5.76
CA ARG A 36 36.49 -2.51 -5.16
C ARG A 36 35.52 -1.52 -4.56
N ASP A 37 34.71 -0.92 -5.44
CA ASP A 37 33.86 0.23 -5.12
C ASP A 37 32.42 -0.24 -4.72
N ALA A 38 32.14 -0.20 -3.41
CA ALA A 38 30.87 -0.59 -2.86
C ALA A 38 29.69 0.27 -3.39
N LEU A 39 29.95 1.57 -3.64
CA LEU A 39 28.91 2.45 -4.21
C LEU A 39 28.56 2.07 -5.65
N ALA A 40 29.52 1.59 -6.43
CA ALA A 40 29.25 1.16 -7.81
C ALA A 40 28.25 -0.01 -7.84
N GLY A 41 28.39 -1.01 -6.95
CA GLY A 41 27.43 -2.10 -6.81
C GLY A 41 26.05 -1.61 -6.39
N ALA A 42 25.98 -0.77 -5.35
CA ALA A 42 24.71 -0.21 -4.87
C ALA A 42 24.01 0.64 -5.95
N ALA A 43 24.73 1.45 -6.70
CA ALA A 43 24.19 2.28 -7.77
C ALA A 43 23.61 1.44 -8.93
N LYS A 44 24.32 0.38 -9.34
CA LYS A 44 23.82 -0.56 -10.36
C LYS A 44 22.50 -1.20 -9.92
N LEU A 45 22.41 -1.68 -8.68
CA LEU A 45 21.18 -2.26 -8.16
C LEU A 45 20.06 -1.23 -8.05
N ALA A 46 20.36 0.00 -7.61
CA ALA A 46 19.36 1.07 -7.52
C ALA A 46 18.70 1.41 -8.87
N LEU A 47 19.42 1.25 -9.98
CA LEU A 47 18.86 1.38 -11.32
C LEU A 47 18.12 0.11 -11.77
N GLU A 48 18.69 -1.06 -11.52
CA GLU A 48 18.15 -2.34 -11.97
C GLU A 48 16.79 -2.68 -11.32
N ILE A 49 16.54 -2.30 -10.06
CA ILE A 49 15.26 -2.59 -9.40
C ILE A 49 14.05 -1.97 -10.11
N ARG A 50 14.23 -0.91 -10.86
CA ARG A 50 13.17 -0.28 -11.68
C ARG A 50 12.80 -1.18 -12.85
N GLU A 51 13.79 -1.76 -13.50
CA GLU A 51 13.62 -2.72 -14.59
C GLU A 51 13.04 -4.04 -14.07
N ILE A 52 13.45 -4.48 -12.88
CA ILE A 52 12.88 -5.65 -12.20
C ILE A 52 11.39 -5.43 -11.93
N ALA A 53 11.00 -4.29 -11.37
CA ALA A 53 9.61 -3.96 -11.13
C ALA A 53 8.79 -3.93 -12.43
N ALA A 54 9.35 -3.38 -13.50
CA ALA A 54 8.71 -3.35 -14.81
C ALA A 54 8.53 -4.76 -15.41
N ARG A 55 9.50 -5.66 -15.24
CA ARG A 55 9.43 -7.06 -15.70
C ARG A 55 8.41 -7.89 -14.93
N VAL A 56 8.37 -7.76 -13.60
CA VAL A 56 7.36 -8.44 -12.77
C VAL A 56 5.97 -7.89 -13.06
N GLY A 57 5.84 -6.58 -13.29
CA GLY A 57 4.60 -5.96 -13.76
C GLY A 57 3.48 -5.95 -12.71
N ASN A 58 2.23 -5.89 -13.17
CA ASN A 58 1.01 -5.98 -12.34
C ASN A 58 0.99 -5.02 -11.13
N GLY A 59 1.57 -3.82 -11.28
CA GLY A 59 1.62 -2.82 -10.22
C GLY A 59 2.77 -3.02 -9.22
N ALA A 60 3.77 -3.82 -9.54
CA ALA A 60 4.99 -3.97 -8.73
C ALA A 60 5.68 -2.63 -8.46
N VAL A 61 6.04 -2.39 -7.22
CA VAL A 61 6.73 -1.16 -6.79
C VAL A 61 8.03 -1.53 -6.09
N CYS A 62 9.14 -0.92 -6.53
CA CYS A 62 10.44 -1.04 -5.88
C CYS A 62 11.09 0.33 -5.74
N THR A 63 11.65 0.61 -4.57
CA THR A 63 12.31 1.87 -4.26
C THR A 63 13.65 1.62 -3.57
N SER A 64 14.70 2.30 -4.06
CA SER A 64 15.94 2.49 -3.30
C SER A 64 15.79 3.79 -2.52
N GLY A 65 15.55 3.69 -1.21
CA GLY A 65 15.21 4.83 -0.35
C GLY A 65 16.43 5.68 0.03
N GLY A 66 17.64 5.10 -0.12
CA GLY A 66 18.91 5.80 0.16
C GLY A 66 20.08 4.87 0.09
N VAL A 67 21.27 5.48 -0.02
CA VAL A 67 22.57 4.78 0.09
C VAL A 67 23.47 5.61 1.01
N ILE A 68 23.94 5.00 2.09
CA ILE A 68 24.85 5.59 3.05
C ILE A 68 26.25 5.01 2.77
N CYS A 69 27.24 5.87 2.53
CA CYS A 69 28.57 5.46 2.08
C CYS A 69 29.64 5.81 3.11
N GLU A 70 30.58 4.89 3.31
CA GLU A 70 31.78 5.10 4.10
C GLU A 70 33.04 4.65 3.31
N PRO A 71 34.12 5.46 3.34
CA PRO A 71 34.15 6.86 3.75
C PRO A 71 33.39 7.74 2.75
N GLY A 72 32.58 8.67 3.27
CA GLY A 72 31.83 9.65 2.46
C GLY A 72 32.70 10.83 2.03
N SER A 73 33.79 10.55 1.31
CA SER A 73 34.79 11.54 0.92
C SER A 73 35.02 11.55 -0.58
N VAL A 74 35.21 12.74 -1.17
CA VAL A 74 35.50 12.91 -2.61
C VAL A 74 36.89 12.37 -3.00
N THR A 75 37.76 12.10 -2.05
CA THR A 75 39.14 11.63 -2.27
C THR A 75 39.33 10.14 -2.06
N SER A 76 38.24 9.41 -1.74
CA SER A 76 38.29 7.97 -1.47
C SER A 76 37.28 7.17 -2.28
N VAL A 77 37.68 5.97 -2.72
CA VAL A 77 36.74 4.92 -3.16
C VAL A 77 35.96 4.46 -1.96
N VAL A 78 34.65 4.17 -2.13
CA VAL A 78 33.75 3.76 -1.05
C VAL A 78 34.05 2.31 -0.64
N GLU A 79 34.30 2.09 0.64
CA GLU A 79 34.52 0.76 1.22
C GLU A 79 33.18 0.09 1.56
N THR A 80 32.27 0.81 2.19
CA THR A 80 30.98 0.26 2.58
C THR A 80 29.84 1.15 2.07
N ALA A 81 28.84 0.54 1.45
CA ALA A 81 27.61 1.21 1.06
C ALA A 81 26.42 0.45 1.65
N GLU A 82 25.66 1.10 2.53
CA GLU A 82 24.41 0.59 3.05
C GLU A 82 23.25 1.14 2.21
N GLN A 83 22.52 0.26 1.53
CA GLN A 83 21.40 0.60 0.67
C GLN A 83 20.08 0.15 1.30
N LEU A 84 19.11 1.07 1.40
CA LEU A 84 17.77 0.78 1.90
C LEU A 84 16.83 0.52 0.73
N ARG A 85 16.12 -0.60 0.78
CA ARG A 85 15.17 -1.00 -0.26
C ARG A 85 13.79 -1.28 0.32
N ASP A 86 12.75 -0.77 -0.36
CA ASP A 86 11.33 -1.11 -0.15
C ASP A 86 10.79 -1.76 -1.43
N GLN A 87 10.03 -2.85 -1.29
CA GLN A 87 9.34 -3.50 -2.41
C GLN A 87 7.93 -3.88 -2.01
N ARG A 88 6.99 -3.79 -2.99
CA ARG A 88 5.57 -4.01 -2.73
C ARG A 88 4.87 -4.69 -3.89
N HIS A 89 3.95 -5.60 -3.58
CA HIS A 89 3.04 -6.21 -4.54
C HIS A 89 1.81 -6.80 -3.84
N LEU A 90 0.66 -6.90 -4.55
CA LEU A 90 -0.55 -7.51 -4.00
C LEU A 90 -0.50 -9.05 -4.01
N ASP A 91 0.31 -9.64 -4.89
CA ASP A 91 0.51 -11.08 -5.00
C ASP A 91 1.82 -11.50 -4.33
N ALA A 92 1.74 -12.48 -3.43
CA ALA A 92 2.89 -12.95 -2.66
C ALA A 92 3.98 -13.61 -3.54
N ALA A 93 3.59 -14.30 -4.61
CA ALA A 93 4.55 -14.92 -5.52
C ALA A 93 5.33 -13.86 -6.31
N SER A 94 4.64 -12.81 -6.76
CA SER A 94 5.27 -11.66 -7.41
C SER A 94 6.19 -10.88 -6.46
N LEU A 95 5.79 -10.76 -5.18
CA LEU A 95 6.65 -10.12 -4.16
C LEU A 95 7.94 -10.94 -3.95
N ALA A 96 7.85 -12.25 -3.86
CA ALA A 96 9.02 -13.13 -3.78
C ALA A 96 9.90 -13.07 -5.03
N GLU A 97 9.30 -12.94 -6.22
CA GLU A 97 10.02 -12.84 -7.49
C GLU A 97 10.79 -11.51 -7.60
N LEU A 98 10.23 -10.39 -7.08
CA LEU A 98 10.95 -9.12 -6.96
C LEU A 98 12.23 -9.27 -6.11
N LEU A 99 12.15 -10.00 -5.01
CA LEU A 99 13.30 -10.26 -4.15
C LEU A 99 14.33 -11.13 -4.86
N ARG A 100 13.91 -12.25 -5.43
CA ARG A 100 14.79 -13.20 -6.12
C ARG A 100 15.60 -12.52 -7.23
N GLN A 101 14.93 -11.78 -8.12
CA GLN A 101 15.62 -11.08 -9.22
C GLN A 101 16.60 -10.02 -8.71
N ALA A 102 16.27 -9.32 -7.63
CA ALA A 102 17.15 -8.31 -7.08
C ALA A 102 18.39 -8.92 -6.39
N GLN A 103 18.23 -10.04 -5.68
CA GLN A 103 19.36 -10.78 -5.11
C GLN A 103 20.29 -11.29 -6.20
N GLU A 104 19.76 -11.93 -7.24
CA GLU A 104 20.57 -12.38 -8.39
C GLU A 104 21.31 -11.22 -9.08
N ALA A 105 20.64 -10.07 -9.26
CA ALA A 105 21.28 -8.89 -9.82
C ALA A 105 22.39 -8.36 -8.90
N SER A 106 22.15 -8.34 -7.59
CA SER A 106 23.15 -7.87 -6.62
C SER A 106 24.41 -8.76 -6.60
N GLU A 107 24.23 -10.08 -6.65
CA GLU A 107 25.34 -11.03 -6.74
C GLU A 107 26.17 -10.82 -8.01
N ARG A 108 25.50 -10.64 -9.15
CA ARG A 108 26.18 -10.31 -10.42
C ARG A 108 26.98 -9.02 -10.31
N PHE A 109 26.40 -7.94 -9.76
CA PHE A 109 27.10 -6.67 -9.60
C PHE A 109 28.23 -6.74 -8.59
N ALA A 110 28.08 -7.53 -7.52
CA ALA A 110 29.17 -7.79 -6.57
C ALA A 110 30.36 -8.47 -7.25
N GLN A 111 30.12 -9.46 -8.12
CA GLN A 111 31.16 -10.11 -8.92
C GLN A 111 31.84 -9.15 -9.91
N GLU A 112 31.05 -8.34 -10.63
CA GLU A 112 31.57 -7.34 -11.59
C GLU A 112 32.49 -6.31 -10.93
N GLU A 113 32.15 -5.84 -9.72
CA GLU A 113 32.89 -4.85 -8.96
C GLU A 113 33.97 -5.47 -8.02
N ASN A 114 34.04 -6.80 -7.94
CA ASN A 114 34.88 -7.55 -7.03
C ASN A 114 34.69 -7.12 -5.56
N ILE A 115 33.42 -7.05 -5.13
CA ILE A 115 32.97 -6.67 -3.79
C ILE A 115 32.06 -7.77 -3.21
N GLU A 116 31.66 -7.62 -1.96
CA GLU A 116 30.73 -8.52 -1.27
C GLU A 116 29.37 -7.84 -1.12
N VAL A 117 28.29 -8.63 -1.04
CA VAL A 117 26.93 -8.15 -0.79
C VAL A 117 26.25 -9.03 0.23
N ASP A 118 25.59 -8.41 1.22
CA ASP A 118 24.78 -9.08 2.22
C ASP A 118 23.39 -8.44 2.33
N TRP A 119 22.38 -9.26 2.69
CA TRP A 119 20.99 -8.86 2.75
C TRP A 119 20.41 -9.12 4.13
N GLU A 120 19.90 -8.07 4.78
CA GLU A 120 19.16 -8.13 6.03
C GLU A 120 17.72 -7.67 5.83
N ARG A 121 16.74 -8.51 6.20
CA ARG A 121 15.33 -8.10 6.18
C ARG A 121 15.02 -7.26 7.40
N ILE A 122 14.67 -5.99 7.19
CA ILE A 122 14.33 -5.05 8.28
C ILE A 122 12.89 -5.25 8.73
N TRP A 123 11.98 -5.47 7.78
CA TRP A 123 10.55 -5.57 8.06
C TRP A 123 9.79 -6.21 6.91
N ASN A 124 8.67 -6.87 7.21
CA ASN A 124 7.74 -7.37 6.20
C ASN A 124 6.31 -7.45 6.71
N ILE A 125 5.38 -7.37 5.76
CA ILE A 125 3.98 -7.76 5.91
C ILE A 125 3.53 -8.45 4.63
N GLU A 126 2.79 -9.55 4.78
CA GLU A 126 2.21 -10.26 3.64
C GLU A 126 1.09 -9.46 2.96
N PRO A 127 0.81 -9.69 1.68
CA PRO A 127 -0.36 -9.10 1.04
C PRO A 127 -1.64 -9.45 1.79
N ILE A 128 -2.49 -8.45 1.99
CA ILE A 128 -3.78 -8.62 2.68
C ILE A 128 -4.89 -8.39 1.67
N LEU A 129 -5.56 -9.46 1.27
CA LEU A 129 -6.67 -9.40 0.32
C LEU A 129 -7.97 -9.12 1.06
N PHE A 130 -8.82 -8.27 0.48
CA PHE A 130 -10.14 -7.99 0.99
C PHE A 130 -11.18 -9.01 0.51
N ASP A 131 -12.37 -8.99 1.11
CA ASP A 131 -13.43 -9.94 0.79
C ASP A 131 -13.93 -9.75 -0.65
N PRO A 132 -13.86 -10.78 -1.51
CA PRO A 132 -14.23 -10.66 -2.92
C PRO A 132 -15.72 -10.34 -3.12
N GLY A 133 -16.59 -10.80 -2.23
CA GLY A 133 -18.01 -10.50 -2.30
C GLY A 133 -18.31 -9.04 -1.96
N LEU A 134 -17.60 -8.46 -0.99
CA LEU A 134 -17.71 -7.04 -0.66
C LEU A 134 -17.05 -6.17 -1.74
N ILE A 135 -15.95 -6.61 -2.34
CA ILE A 135 -15.35 -5.92 -3.50
C ILE A 135 -16.35 -5.83 -4.66
N ASP A 136 -17.05 -6.91 -4.97
CA ASP A 136 -18.06 -6.93 -6.04
C ASP A 136 -19.21 -5.96 -5.75
N LEU A 137 -19.70 -5.93 -4.51
CA LEU A 137 -20.75 -4.99 -4.08
C LEU A 137 -20.27 -3.54 -4.12
N CYS A 138 -19.05 -3.27 -3.68
CA CYS A 138 -18.43 -1.94 -3.71
C CYS A 138 -18.26 -1.45 -5.16
N ASP A 139 -17.72 -2.29 -6.04
CA ASP A 139 -17.57 -1.98 -7.46
C ASP A 139 -18.90 -1.70 -8.13
N ALA A 140 -19.94 -2.47 -7.81
CA ALA A 140 -21.31 -2.26 -8.33
C ALA A 140 -21.89 -0.93 -7.83
N ALA A 141 -21.77 -0.62 -6.54
CA ALA A 141 -22.22 0.65 -5.96
C ALA A 141 -21.51 1.85 -6.59
N CYS A 142 -20.19 1.77 -6.78
CA CYS A 142 -19.43 2.82 -7.47
C CYS A 142 -19.91 3.03 -8.92
N ARG A 143 -20.18 1.95 -9.66
CA ARG A 143 -20.72 2.04 -11.04
C ARG A 143 -22.11 2.63 -11.09
N GLU A 144 -22.97 2.25 -10.18
CA GLU A 144 -24.36 2.76 -10.13
C GLU A 144 -24.37 4.27 -9.93
N VAL A 145 -23.52 4.79 -9.03
CA VAL A 145 -23.51 6.20 -8.65
C VAL A 145 -22.69 7.06 -9.61
N ALA A 146 -21.51 6.59 -10.01
CA ALA A 146 -20.56 7.36 -10.81
C ALA A 146 -20.55 6.99 -12.32
N GLY A 147 -21.32 5.99 -12.75
CA GLY A 147 -21.33 5.47 -14.11
C GLY A 147 -20.11 4.64 -14.48
N VAL A 148 -19.06 4.69 -13.70
CA VAL A 148 -17.79 4.00 -13.92
C VAL A 148 -17.14 3.64 -12.59
N SER A 149 -16.40 2.54 -12.54
CA SER A 149 -15.58 2.16 -11.40
C SER A 149 -14.27 1.54 -11.87
N HIS A 150 -13.28 1.49 -10.96
CA HIS A 150 -12.01 0.84 -11.18
C HIS A 150 -11.66 -0.01 -9.95
N ARG A 151 -11.14 -1.21 -10.21
CA ARG A 151 -10.60 -2.07 -9.15
C ARG A 151 -9.09 -1.89 -9.09
N LEU A 152 -8.57 -1.58 -7.91
CA LEU A 152 -7.15 -1.29 -7.72
C LEU A 152 -6.69 -1.76 -6.34
N PRO A 153 -5.41 -2.14 -6.20
CA PRO A 153 -4.82 -2.39 -4.89
C PRO A 153 -4.48 -1.09 -4.19
N SER A 154 -4.33 -1.16 -2.85
CA SER A 154 -3.71 -0.09 -2.08
C SER A 154 -2.22 -0.35 -1.89
N GLY A 155 -1.38 0.61 -2.25
CA GLY A 155 0.07 0.58 -1.98
C GLY A 155 0.42 0.85 -0.52
N PRO A 156 -0.20 1.86 0.14
CA PRO A 156 -0.07 2.08 1.59
C PRO A 156 -0.84 1.04 2.40
N LEU A 157 -0.43 0.89 3.67
CA LEU A 157 -1.19 0.13 4.68
C LEU A 157 -2.29 1.02 5.26
N HIS A 158 -3.40 0.38 5.65
CA HIS A 158 -4.57 1.02 6.24
C HIS A 158 -5.09 0.20 7.42
N ASP A 159 -5.84 0.81 8.33
CA ASP A 159 -6.46 0.11 9.46
C ASP A 159 -7.42 -1.00 8.99
N ALA A 160 -8.08 -0.81 7.85
CA ALA A 160 -8.89 -1.83 7.20
C ALA A 160 -8.13 -3.14 6.93
N ALA A 161 -6.82 -3.08 6.70
CA ALA A 161 -5.99 -4.26 6.54
C ALA A 161 -5.90 -5.09 7.83
N GLU A 162 -5.81 -4.43 8.99
CA GLU A 162 -5.78 -5.11 10.29
C GLU A 162 -7.15 -5.74 10.63
N VAL A 163 -8.24 -5.09 10.24
CA VAL A 163 -9.60 -5.62 10.38
C VAL A 163 -9.74 -6.89 9.53
N ALA A 164 -9.27 -6.86 8.28
CA ALA A 164 -9.28 -8.03 7.40
C ALA A 164 -8.40 -9.17 7.93
N ARG A 165 -7.21 -8.86 8.48
CA ARG A 165 -6.32 -9.85 9.13
C ARG A 165 -6.95 -10.50 10.36
N ALA A 166 -7.81 -9.78 11.07
CA ALA A 166 -8.59 -10.32 12.18
C ALA A 166 -9.73 -11.25 11.74
N GLY A 167 -9.88 -11.51 10.43
CA GLY A 167 -10.89 -12.41 9.86
C GLY A 167 -12.25 -11.75 9.64
N VAL A 168 -12.34 -10.42 9.74
CA VAL A 168 -13.58 -9.68 9.45
C VAL A 168 -13.64 -9.39 7.95
N PRO A 169 -14.73 -9.78 7.24
CA PRO A 169 -14.91 -9.41 5.84
C PRO A 169 -14.85 -7.89 5.66
N THR A 170 -13.94 -7.44 4.82
CA THR A 170 -13.57 -6.02 4.69
C THR A 170 -13.48 -5.61 3.22
N VAL A 171 -13.83 -4.37 2.92
CA VAL A 171 -13.55 -3.70 1.65
C VAL A 171 -13.26 -2.22 1.92
N MET A 172 -12.46 -1.61 1.06
CA MET A 172 -12.23 -0.17 1.04
C MET A 172 -12.70 0.42 -0.29
N MET A 173 -13.10 1.70 -0.25
CA MET A 173 -13.39 2.50 -1.43
C MET A 173 -12.43 3.68 -1.48
N PHE A 174 -11.80 3.90 -2.63
CA PHE A 174 -11.01 5.10 -2.86
C PHE A 174 -11.80 6.16 -3.62
N VAL A 175 -11.58 7.40 -3.21
CA VAL A 175 -11.99 8.61 -3.93
C VAL A 175 -10.78 9.17 -4.65
N GLN A 176 -10.95 9.67 -5.88
CA GLN A 176 -9.85 10.21 -6.66
C GLN A 176 -9.18 11.41 -5.95
N SER A 177 -7.89 11.30 -5.67
CA SER A 177 -7.07 12.44 -5.29
C SER A 177 -6.67 13.25 -6.53
N LEU A 178 -6.76 14.58 -6.43
CA LEU A 178 -6.31 15.48 -7.49
C LEU A 178 -4.81 15.33 -7.71
N ARG A 179 -4.44 15.14 -8.97
CA ARG A 179 -3.04 14.94 -9.41
C ARG A 179 -2.37 13.71 -8.80
N GLY A 180 -3.12 12.80 -8.17
CA GLY A 180 -2.58 11.63 -7.48
C GLY A 180 -1.69 11.96 -6.27
N LEU A 181 -1.91 13.11 -5.64
CA LEU A 181 -1.12 13.56 -4.49
C LEU A 181 -1.67 12.98 -3.21
N SER A 182 -0.75 12.55 -2.31
CA SER A 182 -1.06 12.13 -0.96
C SER A 182 0.04 12.58 0.01
N HIS A 183 -0.30 12.79 1.29
CA HIS A 183 0.62 13.23 2.35
C HIS A 183 1.30 14.57 2.06
N THR A 184 0.60 15.48 1.37
CA THR A 184 1.09 16.82 1.07
C THR A 184 0.03 17.88 1.40
N LYS A 185 0.45 19.14 1.54
CA LYS A 185 -0.46 20.28 1.72
C LYS A 185 -1.35 20.56 0.50
N LEU A 186 -1.03 19.94 -0.64
CA LEU A 186 -1.70 20.09 -1.91
C LEU A 186 -2.65 18.92 -2.21
N GLU A 187 -2.76 17.96 -1.28
CA GLU A 187 -3.72 16.87 -1.37
C GLU A 187 -5.14 17.44 -1.33
N ASP A 188 -5.93 17.12 -2.32
CA ASP A 188 -7.30 17.61 -2.48
C ASP A 188 -8.10 16.65 -3.36
N THR A 189 -9.42 16.78 -3.33
CA THR A 189 -10.35 16.03 -4.20
C THR A 189 -11.50 16.93 -4.64
N HIS A 190 -12.16 16.58 -5.75
CA HIS A 190 -13.35 17.30 -6.19
C HIS A 190 -14.51 17.07 -5.21
N GLU A 191 -15.24 18.13 -4.89
CA GLU A 191 -16.41 18.05 -4.00
C GLU A 191 -17.47 17.08 -4.54
N GLU A 192 -17.69 17.08 -5.85
CA GLU A 192 -18.57 16.13 -6.54
C GLU A 192 -18.16 14.67 -6.30
N HIS A 193 -16.86 14.38 -6.21
CA HIS A 193 -16.40 13.01 -5.94
C HIS A 193 -16.63 12.59 -4.49
N LEU A 194 -16.62 13.54 -3.54
CA LEU A 194 -17.00 13.28 -2.15
C LEU A 194 -18.48 12.94 -2.04
N GLU A 195 -19.36 13.71 -2.72
CA GLU A 195 -20.79 13.44 -2.77
C GLU A 195 -21.07 12.05 -3.37
N LEU A 196 -20.41 11.72 -4.49
CA LEU A 196 -20.50 10.39 -5.10
C LEU A 196 -20.05 9.28 -4.16
N SER A 197 -18.98 9.50 -3.36
CA SER A 197 -18.49 8.50 -2.42
C SER A 197 -19.48 8.20 -1.31
N VAL A 198 -20.15 9.21 -0.79
CA VAL A 198 -21.21 9.05 0.21
C VAL A 198 -22.39 8.28 -0.35
N ALA A 199 -22.86 8.65 -1.54
CA ALA A 199 -23.94 7.94 -2.21
C ALA A 199 -23.57 6.46 -2.49
N ALA A 200 -22.33 6.19 -2.89
CA ALA A 200 -21.85 4.84 -3.13
C ALA A 200 -21.75 4.01 -1.83
N LEU A 201 -21.32 4.62 -0.71
CA LEU A 201 -21.31 3.96 0.60
C LEU A 201 -22.72 3.60 1.08
N ASP A 202 -23.70 4.47 0.89
CA ASP A 202 -25.09 4.21 1.21
C ASP A 202 -25.63 3.00 0.41
N ARG A 203 -25.38 2.97 -0.91
CA ARG A 203 -25.70 1.83 -1.77
C ARG A 203 -25.01 0.53 -1.35
N LEU A 204 -23.74 0.61 -0.99
CA LEU A 204 -22.98 -0.54 -0.50
C LEU A 204 -23.58 -1.09 0.79
N ALA A 205 -23.93 -0.21 1.74
CA ALA A 205 -24.55 -0.59 2.99
C ALA A 205 -25.90 -1.29 2.79
N ASP A 206 -26.75 -0.75 1.92
CA ASP A 206 -28.06 -1.37 1.59
C ASP A 206 -27.90 -2.74 0.93
N SER A 207 -26.97 -2.86 -0.03
CA SER A 207 -26.69 -4.11 -0.73
C SER A 207 -26.13 -5.18 0.23
N THR A 208 -25.32 -4.78 1.18
CA THR A 208 -24.74 -5.67 2.19
C THR A 208 -25.83 -6.18 3.16
N ARG A 209 -26.74 -5.30 3.61
CA ARG A 209 -27.89 -5.68 4.44
C ARG A 209 -28.82 -6.66 3.72
N ALA A 210 -29.15 -6.38 2.45
CA ALA A 210 -30.01 -7.25 1.65
C ALA A 210 -29.39 -8.65 1.49
N ARG A 211 -28.08 -8.76 1.32
CA ARG A 211 -27.35 -10.03 1.22
C ARG A 211 -27.34 -10.78 2.56
N ALA A 212 -27.19 -10.10 3.68
CA ALA A 212 -27.21 -10.70 5.02
C ALA A 212 -28.58 -11.33 5.35
N HIS A 213 -29.68 -10.75 4.88
CA HIS A 213 -31.04 -11.30 5.07
C HIS A 213 -31.32 -12.55 4.21
N HIS A 214 -30.55 -12.80 3.14
CA HIS A 214 -30.72 -13.99 2.27
C HIS A 214 -29.86 -15.19 2.67
N HIS A 215 -28.89 -14.99 3.54
CA HIS A 215 -28.02 -16.05 4.06
C HIS A 215 -28.08 -16.03 5.58
N ASP A 216 -28.59 -17.10 6.20
CA ASP A 216 -28.50 -17.36 7.65
C ASP A 216 -27.01 -17.56 8.06
N HIS A 217 -26.21 -16.49 8.01
CA HIS A 217 -24.85 -16.48 8.51
C HIS A 217 -24.73 -15.64 9.79
N PRO A 218 -24.14 -16.19 10.88
CA PRO A 218 -24.10 -15.56 12.21
C PRO A 218 -23.12 -14.39 12.34
N PHE A 219 -22.57 -13.85 11.25
CA PHE A 219 -21.61 -12.75 11.29
C PHE A 219 -22.23 -11.48 10.73
N GLY A 220 -22.76 -10.64 11.63
CA GLY A 220 -23.15 -9.27 11.29
C GLY A 220 -21.94 -8.45 10.82
N VAL A 221 -22.00 -7.90 9.60
CA VAL A 221 -21.02 -6.94 9.10
C VAL A 221 -21.16 -5.65 9.92
N ARG A 222 -20.11 -5.25 10.64
CA ARG A 222 -20.07 -3.96 11.34
C ARG A 222 -19.77 -2.85 10.35
N ILE A 223 -20.74 -2.00 10.09
CA ILE A 223 -20.61 -0.84 9.18
C ILE A 223 -19.66 0.22 9.75
N SER A 224 -19.37 0.20 11.07
CA SER A 224 -18.51 1.16 11.75
C SER A 224 -17.07 1.21 11.20
N ASP A 225 -16.58 0.12 10.60
CA ASP A 225 -15.19 0.00 10.22
C ASP A 225 -14.89 0.53 8.80
N VAL A 226 -15.94 0.81 8.02
CA VAL A 226 -15.83 1.30 6.63
C VAL A 226 -15.73 2.83 6.56
N VAL A 227 -16.14 3.53 7.61
CA VAL A 227 -16.41 4.97 7.58
C VAL A 227 -15.21 5.86 7.89
N GLU A 228 -14.26 5.38 8.69
CA GLU A 228 -13.15 6.23 9.14
C GLU A 228 -12.18 6.65 8.02
N GLU A 229 -11.99 5.85 7.00
CA GLU A 229 -10.93 6.06 6.01
C GLU A 229 -11.32 6.97 4.84
N VAL A 230 -12.60 7.11 4.52
CA VAL A 230 -13.10 8.12 3.58
C VAL A 230 -12.86 9.54 4.11
N ILE A 231 -12.76 9.67 5.44
CA ILE A 231 -12.64 10.96 6.14
C ILE A 231 -11.20 11.47 6.20
N LEU A 232 -10.22 10.56 6.24
CA LEU A 232 -8.80 10.92 6.38
C LEU A 232 -8.20 11.51 5.10
N SER A 233 -8.74 11.17 3.92
CA SER A 233 -8.29 11.75 2.65
C SER A 233 -8.89 13.14 2.34
N ALA A 234 -9.91 13.55 3.05
CA ALA A 234 -10.63 14.81 2.84
C ALA A 234 -10.15 15.97 3.74
N GLY A 235 -8.88 15.99 4.12
CA GLY A 235 -8.31 16.99 5.04
C GLY A 235 -8.61 18.43 4.63
N GLN A 236 -9.36 19.14 5.48
CA GLN A 236 -9.53 20.60 5.64
C GLN A 236 -10.88 21.28 5.33
N ARG A 237 -11.95 20.60 4.91
CA ARG A 237 -13.28 21.25 4.88
C ARG A 237 -14.17 20.78 6.02
N ARG A 238 -13.98 21.39 7.21
CA ARG A 238 -14.60 20.97 8.47
C ARG A 238 -16.15 20.93 8.49
N GLU A 239 -16.84 21.76 7.73
CA GLU A 239 -18.31 21.87 7.84
C GLU A 239 -19.04 20.76 7.07
N THR A 240 -18.63 20.42 5.87
CA THR A 240 -19.23 19.33 5.08
C THR A 240 -18.93 17.98 5.71
N VAL A 241 -17.69 17.76 6.14
CA VAL A 241 -17.27 16.57 6.86
C VAL A 241 -17.98 16.42 8.21
N HIS A 242 -18.23 17.53 8.94
CA HIS A 242 -18.92 17.49 10.22
C HIS A 242 -20.42 17.10 10.08
N ARG A 243 -21.09 17.51 9.00
CA ARG A 243 -22.46 17.10 8.71
C ARG A 243 -22.53 15.63 8.33
N LEU A 244 -21.61 15.19 7.47
CA LEU A 244 -21.43 13.77 7.08
C LEU A 244 -21.14 12.86 8.29
N LEU A 245 -20.24 13.27 9.20
CA LEU A 245 -19.92 12.56 10.44
C LEU A 245 -21.14 12.44 11.37
N HIS A 246 -21.96 13.48 11.42
CA HIS A 246 -23.20 13.46 12.23
C HIS A 246 -24.19 12.42 11.70
N ASP A 247 -24.41 12.39 10.39
CA ASP A 247 -25.37 11.47 9.76
C ASP A 247 -24.87 10.01 9.83
N VAL A 248 -23.58 9.79 9.64
CA VAL A 248 -22.95 8.46 9.77
C VAL A 248 -22.90 7.98 11.23
N ARG A 249 -22.59 8.86 12.20
CA ARG A 249 -22.67 8.52 13.64
C ARG A 249 -24.11 8.17 14.05
N THR A 250 -25.10 8.84 13.49
CA THR A 250 -26.50 8.55 13.75
C THR A 250 -26.89 7.16 13.23
N LEU A 251 -26.44 6.79 12.03
CA LEU A 251 -26.64 5.45 11.45
C LEU A 251 -25.89 4.36 12.24
N ALA A 252 -24.68 4.63 12.70
CA ALA A 252 -23.90 3.70 13.53
C ALA A 252 -24.54 3.49 14.92
N VAL A 253 -25.07 4.54 15.54
CA VAL A 253 -25.76 4.46 16.83
C VAL A 253 -27.10 3.72 16.70
N GLU A 254 -27.85 3.90 15.62
CA GLU A 254 -29.07 3.14 15.36
C GLU A 254 -28.76 1.66 15.09
N GLY A 255 -27.68 1.34 14.37
CA GLY A 255 -27.21 -0.04 14.19
C GLY A 255 -26.82 -0.71 15.51
N ILE A 256 -26.14 0.01 16.41
CA ILE A 256 -25.77 -0.49 17.75
C ILE A 256 -27.01 -0.70 18.63
N ARG A 257 -28.02 0.17 18.57
CA ARG A 257 -29.27 -0.01 19.32
C ARG A 257 -30.08 -1.21 18.82
N CYS A 258 -30.04 -1.51 17.54
CA CYS A 258 -30.69 -2.69 16.97
C CYS A 258 -30.02 -4.00 17.46
N LEU A 259 -28.69 -4.00 17.67
CA LEU A 259 -27.93 -5.15 18.20
C LEU A 259 -28.10 -5.33 19.72
N ALA A 260 -28.19 -4.25 20.49
CA ALA A 260 -28.45 -4.31 21.92
C ALA A 260 -29.87 -4.84 22.26
N GLY A 261 -30.84 -4.59 21.38
CA GLY A 261 -32.18 -5.14 21.52
C GLY A 261 -32.31 -6.65 21.24
N LEU A 262 -31.29 -7.24 20.60
CA LEU A 262 -31.25 -8.70 20.35
C LEU A 262 -30.65 -9.50 21.52
N GLU A 263 -29.84 -8.88 22.39
CA GLU A 263 -29.31 -9.55 23.58
C GLU A 263 -30.35 -9.71 24.73
N GLU A 264 -31.39 -8.90 24.77
CA GLU A 264 -32.46 -9.01 25.75
C GLU A 264 -33.51 -10.12 25.45
N HIS A 265 -33.40 -10.79 24.30
CA HIS A 265 -34.33 -11.86 23.89
C HIS A 265 -33.72 -13.27 23.89
N ILE A 266 -32.48 -13.41 24.34
CA ILE A 266 -31.77 -14.72 24.51
C ILE A 266 -31.33 -14.85 25.99
N GLY A 267 -32.30 -14.77 26.88
CA GLY A 267 -32.12 -15.01 28.30
C GLY A 267 -33.17 -16.02 28.77
#